data_9a86cb04bf809ed5497decd3726baec6
#
_entry.id   9a86cb04bf809ed5497decd3726baec6
#
_cell.length_a   1.000
_cell.length_b   1.000
_cell.length_c   1.000
_cell.angle_alpha   90.00
_cell.angle_beta   90.00
_cell.angle_gamma   90.00
#
_symmetry.space_group_name_H-M   'P 1'
#
loop_
_entity.id
_entity.type
_entity.pdbx_description
1 polymer ?
#
loop_
_entity_poly.entity_id
_entity_poly.type
_entity_poly.pdbx_seq_one_letter_code
_entity_poly.pdbx_strand_id
1 'polypeptide(L)'
;MTLHEYITSHLTKKFKWGDNDCCTFAAGWIEIKTGHDYLTEHRPWRTAKQAARKLRDLGGLFFLFNENLKRINPNMAQDGDVTIIDGTASLFSGRHVVSVGLNGLEYADRTRAECAWRC
;
A
#
# COMPACT_ATOMS: atom_id res chain seq x y z
N MET A 1 6.00 15.47 4.93
CA MET A 1 4.75 15.32 4.16
C MET A 1 3.72 14.61 5.04
N THR A 2 2.52 15.16 5.13
CA THR A 2 1.42 14.52 5.85
C THR A 2 0.75 13.45 4.96
N LEU A 3 -0.01 12.55 5.58
CA LEU A 3 -0.78 11.56 4.82
C LEU A 3 -1.74 12.24 3.84
N HIS A 4 -2.43 13.29 4.29
CA HIS A 4 -3.35 14.04 3.43
C HIS A 4 -2.64 14.61 2.19
N GLU A 5 -1.47 15.22 2.39
CA GLU A 5 -0.66 15.73 1.28
C GLU A 5 -0.23 14.61 0.33
N TYR A 6 0.17 13.46 0.89
CA TYR A 6 0.58 12.31 0.10
C TYR A 6 -0.58 11.79 -0.77
N ILE A 7 -1.75 11.57 -0.17
CA ILE A 7 -2.94 11.12 -0.89
C ILE A 7 -3.32 12.14 -1.97
N THR A 8 -3.35 13.43 -1.61
CA THR A 8 -3.70 14.51 -2.54
C THR A 8 -2.76 14.54 -3.74
N SER A 9 -1.48 14.29 -3.53
CA SER A 9 -0.49 14.26 -4.63
C SER A 9 -0.76 13.15 -5.64
N HIS A 10 -1.57 12.16 -5.29
CA HIS A 10 -1.91 11.04 -6.17
C HIS A 10 -3.27 11.19 -6.86
N LEU A 11 -4.05 12.24 -6.55
CA LEU A 11 -5.39 12.41 -7.11
C LEU A 11 -5.40 12.48 -8.64
N THR A 12 -4.38 13.08 -9.23
CA THR A 12 -4.29 13.29 -10.68
C THR A 12 -3.31 12.35 -11.37
N LYS A 13 -2.62 11.50 -10.63
CA LYS A 13 -1.69 10.54 -11.21
C LYS A 13 -2.45 9.39 -11.85
N LYS A 14 -2.07 9.05 -13.07
CA LYS A 14 -2.63 7.90 -13.77
C LYS A 14 -2.00 6.61 -13.26
N PHE A 15 -2.80 5.55 -13.23
CA PHE A 15 -2.30 4.22 -12.92
C PHE A 15 -1.22 3.80 -13.91
N LYS A 16 -0.14 3.23 -13.38
CA LYS A 16 0.93 2.66 -14.17
C LYS A 16 1.65 1.57 -13.38
N TRP A 17 1.67 0.37 -13.92
CA TRP A 17 2.35 -0.74 -13.27
C TRP A 17 3.82 -0.41 -12.97
N GLY A 18 4.24 -0.64 -11.72
CA GLY A 18 5.61 -0.40 -11.26
C GLY A 18 5.96 1.05 -10.94
N ASP A 19 5.05 1.99 -11.24
CA ASP A 19 5.27 3.41 -11.03
C ASP A 19 4.19 4.04 -10.13
N ASN A 20 2.92 3.75 -10.41
CA ASN A 20 1.79 4.22 -9.62
C ASN A 20 0.72 3.13 -9.58
N ASP A 21 0.95 2.10 -8.79
CA ASP A 21 0.03 1.02 -8.49
C ASP A 21 -0.16 0.90 -6.98
N CYS A 22 -0.93 -0.07 -6.50
CA CYS A 22 -1.20 -0.19 -5.08
C CYS A 22 0.06 -0.47 -4.26
N CYS A 23 0.98 -1.26 -4.80
CA CYS A 23 2.22 -1.60 -4.11
C CYS A 23 3.16 -0.39 -4.00
N THR A 24 3.34 0.37 -5.09
CA THR A 24 4.19 1.55 -5.10
C THR A 24 3.59 2.67 -4.26
N PHE A 25 2.26 2.79 -4.23
CA PHE A 25 1.57 3.77 -3.41
C PHE A 25 1.83 3.52 -1.92
N ALA A 26 1.64 2.29 -1.45
CA ALA A 26 1.92 1.92 -0.06
C ALA A 26 3.41 2.06 0.26
N ALA A 27 4.29 1.57 -0.61
CA ALA A 27 5.73 1.64 -0.41
C ALA A 27 6.25 3.08 -0.33
N GLY A 28 5.71 3.98 -1.15
CA GLY A 28 6.08 5.39 -1.12
C GLY A 28 5.74 6.05 0.21
N TRP A 29 4.58 5.75 0.78
CA TRP A 29 4.22 6.25 2.11
C TRP A 29 5.10 5.65 3.20
N ILE A 30 5.34 4.34 3.16
CA ILE A 30 6.21 3.66 4.13
C ILE A 30 7.61 4.26 4.11
N GLU A 31 8.15 4.56 2.92
CA GLU A 31 9.46 5.21 2.79
C GLU A 31 9.49 6.59 3.45
N ILE A 32 8.43 7.39 3.28
CA ILE A 32 8.32 8.70 3.93
C ILE A 32 8.35 8.55 5.46
N LYS A 33 7.67 7.54 5.99
CA LYS A 33 7.56 7.32 7.44
C LYS A 33 8.77 6.66 8.07
N THR A 34 9.43 5.75 7.35
CA THR A 34 10.49 4.91 7.90
C THR A 34 11.87 5.19 7.32
N GLY A 35 11.94 5.89 6.18
CA GLY A 35 13.18 6.09 5.43
C GLY A 35 13.61 4.87 4.61
N HIS A 36 12.79 3.81 4.56
CA HIS A 36 13.12 2.56 3.88
C HIS A 36 12.09 2.21 2.81
N ASP A 37 12.54 2.01 1.57
CA ASP A 37 11.72 1.50 0.48
C ASP A 37 11.92 -0.02 0.37
N TYR A 38 10.96 -0.79 0.88
CA TYR A 38 11.03 -2.24 0.89
C TYR A 38 10.93 -2.88 -0.50
N LEU A 39 10.61 -2.10 -1.54
CA LEU A 39 10.54 -2.56 -2.93
C LEU A 39 11.81 -2.31 -3.73
N THR A 40 12.81 -1.64 -3.18
CA THR A 40 14.02 -1.21 -3.91
C THR A 40 14.67 -2.35 -4.70
N GLU A 41 14.82 -3.51 -4.07
CA GLU A 41 15.48 -4.68 -4.67
C GLU A 41 14.57 -5.47 -5.61
N HIS A 42 13.28 -5.13 -5.67
CA HIS A 42 12.28 -5.90 -6.39
C HIS A 42 11.79 -5.22 -7.66
N ARG A 43 12.18 -3.97 -7.86
CA ARG A 43 11.88 -3.23 -9.09
C ARG A 43 12.81 -3.69 -10.22
N PRO A 44 12.43 -3.56 -11.48
CA PRO A 44 11.13 -3.04 -11.95
C PRO A 44 10.11 -4.15 -12.25
N TRP A 45 8.83 -3.76 -12.32
CA TRP A 45 7.80 -4.52 -13.03
C TRP A 45 6.97 -3.50 -13.82
N ARG A 46 6.40 -3.94 -14.94
CA ARG A 46 5.72 -3.02 -15.87
C ARG A 46 4.37 -3.54 -16.36
N THR A 47 3.97 -4.73 -15.93
CA THR A 47 2.71 -5.35 -16.32
C THR A 47 2.07 -6.01 -15.11
N ALA A 48 0.74 -6.24 -15.19
CA ALA A 48 0.02 -6.97 -14.14
C ALA A 48 0.62 -8.36 -13.88
N LYS A 49 1.00 -9.04 -14.96
CA LYS A 49 1.59 -10.38 -14.87
C LYS A 49 2.94 -10.36 -14.16
N GLN A 50 3.79 -9.38 -14.45
CA GLN A 50 5.07 -9.21 -13.78
C GLN A 50 4.89 -8.87 -12.31
N ALA A 51 3.94 -7.98 -11.98
CA ALA A 51 3.62 -7.62 -10.61
C ALA A 51 3.17 -8.84 -9.81
N ALA A 52 2.24 -9.62 -10.36
CA ALA A 52 1.75 -10.84 -9.71
C ALA A 52 2.87 -11.87 -9.48
N ARG A 53 3.77 -12.03 -10.46
CA ARG A 53 4.93 -12.92 -10.33
C ARG A 53 5.87 -12.46 -9.22
N LYS A 54 6.17 -11.16 -9.16
CA LYS A 54 7.03 -10.59 -8.11
C LYS A 54 6.44 -10.82 -6.73
N LEU A 55 5.16 -10.55 -6.55
CA LEU A 55 4.48 -10.78 -5.28
C LEU A 55 4.51 -12.26 -4.87
N ARG A 56 4.25 -13.16 -5.81
CA ARG A 56 4.29 -14.59 -5.55
C ARG A 56 5.70 -15.02 -5.12
N ASP A 57 6.74 -14.53 -5.79
CA ASP A 57 8.13 -14.86 -5.47
C ASP A 57 8.53 -14.34 -4.09
N LEU A 58 7.90 -13.25 -3.63
CA LEU A 58 8.12 -12.66 -2.30
C LEU A 58 7.25 -13.29 -1.20
N GLY A 59 6.39 -14.23 -1.53
CA GLY A 59 5.48 -14.87 -0.57
C GLY A 59 4.16 -14.13 -0.37
N GLY A 60 3.86 -13.11 -1.19
CA GLY A 60 2.65 -12.30 -1.12
C GLY A 60 2.79 -11.05 -0.27
N LEU A 61 1.82 -10.14 -0.38
CA LEU A 61 1.81 -8.87 0.36
C LEU A 61 1.81 -9.08 1.87
N PHE A 62 1.05 -10.04 2.36
CA PHE A 62 0.95 -10.32 3.80
C PHE A 62 2.33 -10.65 4.39
N PHE A 63 3.05 -11.55 3.74
CA PHE A 63 4.39 -11.93 4.15
C PHE A 63 5.34 -10.73 4.08
N LEU A 64 5.26 -9.97 3.00
CA LEU A 64 6.11 -8.80 2.79
C LEU A 64 5.92 -7.76 3.90
N PHE A 65 4.69 -7.47 4.28
CA PHE A 65 4.41 -6.52 5.36
C PHE A 65 4.82 -7.07 6.73
N ASN A 66 4.61 -8.36 7.00
CA ASN A 66 5.07 -8.97 8.25
C ASN A 66 6.59 -8.90 8.41
N GLU A 67 7.34 -9.02 7.32
CA GLU A 67 8.80 -8.95 7.36
C GLU A 67 9.32 -7.51 7.57
N ASN A 68 8.57 -6.51 7.17
CA ASN A 68 9.06 -5.13 7.14
C ASN A 68 8.37 -4.19 8.13
N LEU A 69 7.19 -4.54 8.62
CA LEU A 69 6.36 -3.67 9.45
C LEU A 69 5.89 -4.41 10.71
N LYS A 70 5.48 -3.65 11.71
CA LYS A 70 4.91 -4.20 12.94
C LYS A 70 3.42 -4.47 12.76
N ARG A 71 3.01 -5.71 12.97
CA ARG A 71 1.59 -6.04 12.94
C ARG A 71 0.86 -5.49 14.15
N ILE A 72 -0.33 -4.92 13.91
CA ILE A 72 -1.20 -4.38 14.96
C ILE A 72 -2.63 -4.89 14.75
N ASN A 73 -3.47 -4.72 15.78
CA ASN A 73 -4.90 -4.99 15.65
C ASN A 73 -5.52 -3.93 14.72
N PRO A 74 -6.31 -4.31 13.70
CA PRO A 74 -6.91 -3.35 12.78
C PRO A 74 -7.83 -2.35 13.48
N ASN A 75 -8.46 -2.71 14.61
CA ASN A 75 -9.28 -1.78 15.38
C ASN A 75 -8.46 -0.66 16.03
N MET A 76 -7.16 -0.84 16.14
CA MET A 76 -6.22 0.15 16.70
C MET A 76 -5.48 0.93 15.62
N ALA A 77 -5.78 0.69 14.35
CA ALA A 77 -5.09 1.34 13.25
C ALA A 77 -5.37 2.84 13.22
N GLN A 78 -4.32 3.60 12.96
CA GLN A 78 -4.32 5.05 12.84
C GLN A 78 -4.11 5.46 11.39
N ASP A 79 -4.36 6.73 11.09
CA ASP A 79 -4.10 7.26 9.74
C ASP A 79 -2.66 7.01 9.33
N GLY A 80 -2.47 6.46 8.14
CA GLY A 80 -1.16 6.10 7.62
C GLY A 80 -0.71 4.67 7.93
N ASP A 81 -1.45 3.94 8.76
CA ASP A 81 -1.20 2.49 8.92
C ASP A 81 -1.63 1.75 7.65
N VAL A 82 -1.13 0.55 7.49
CA VAL A 82 -1.24 -0.22 6.23
C VAL A 82 -2.13 -1.43 6.43
N THR A 83 -2.90 -1.76 5.41
CA THR A 83 -3.71 -2.99 5.36
C THR A 83 -3.70 -3.59 3.97
N ILE A 84 -4.34 -4.75 3.86
CA ILE A 84 -4.59 -5.41 2.58
C ILE A 84 -6.09 -5.68 2.49
N ILE A 85 -6.72 -5.16 1.43
CA ILE A 85 -8.14 -5.40 1.13
C ILE A 85 -8.21 -6.09 -0.23
N ASP A 86 -8.78 -7.30 -0.26
CA ASP A 86 -8.92 -8.08 -1.50
C ASP A 86 -7.61 -8.17 -2.30
N GLY A 87 -6.50 -8.41 -1.59
CA GLY A 87 -5.18 -8.52 -2.21
C GLY A 87 -4.53 -7.20 -2.59
N THR A 88 -5.14 -6.07 -2.23
CA THR A 88 -4.66 -4.73 -2.58
C THR A 88 -4.09 -4.03 -1.36
N ALA A 89 -2.85 -3.54 -1.45
CA ALA A 89 -2.23 -2.73 -0.40
C ALA A 89 -2.96 -1.40 -0.27
N SER A 90 -3.31 -1.02 0.95
CA SER A 90 -4.12 0.17 1.23
C SER A 90 -3.61 0.88 2.47
N LEU A 91 -3.91 2.17 2.58
CA LEU A 91 -3.56 2.99 3.74
C LEU A 91 -4.83 3.41 4.48
N PHE A 92 -4.80 3.36 5.81
CA PHE A 92 -5.90 3.88 6.62
C PHE A 92 -5.94 5.41 6.53
N SER A 93 -7.13 5.96 6.32
CA SER A 93 -7.37 7.40 6.28
C SER A 93 -8.78 7.69 6.81
N GLY A 94 -8.90 8.09 8.07
CA GLY A 94 -10.18 8.33 8.72
C GLY A 94 -11.05 7.08 8.74
N ARG A 95 -12.25 7.18 8.18
CA ARG A 95 -13.21 6.07 8.09
C ARG A 95 -12.92 5.10 6.95
N HIS A 96 -11.93 5.42 6.13
CA HIS A 96 -11.66 4.68 4.91
C HIS A 96 -10.27 4.07 4.91
N VAL A 97 -10.07 3.17 3.99
CA VAL A 97 -8.75 2.77 3.51
C VAL A 97 -8.66 3.20 2.05
N VAL A 98 -7.50 3.65 1.63
CA VAL A 98 -7.29 4.21 0.29
C VAL A 98 -6.17 3.47 -0.41
N SER A 99 -6.35 3.21 -1.70
CA SER A 99 -5.35 2.59 -2.56
C SER A 99 -5.40 3.18 -3.96
N VAL A 100 -4.45 2.82 -4.80
CA VAL A 100 -4.43 3.18 -6.21
C VAL A 100 -4.94 2.00 -7.02
N GLY A 101 -6.04 2.21 -7.74
CA GLY A 101 -6.60 1.25 -8.68
C GLY A 101 -6.44 1.70 -10.11
N LEU A 102 -6.97 0.90 -11.05
CA LEU A 102 -6.83 1.16 -12.48
C LEU A 102 -7.42 2.50 -12.93
N ASN A 103 -8.42 3.00 -12.22
CA ASN A 103 -9.11 4.25 -12.57
C ASN A 103 -8.79 5.41 -11.61
N GLY A 104 -7.73 5.28 -10.82
CA GLY A 104 -7.33 6.30 -9.85
C GLY A 104 -7.46 5.81 -8.42
N LEU A 105 -7.55 6.76 -7.46
CA LEU A 105 -7.70 6.42 -6.05
C LEU A 105 -9.02 5.70 -5.79
N GLU A 106 -8.95 4.64 -5.01
CA GLU A 106 -10.10 3.85 -4.59
C GLU A 106 -10.20 3.85 -3.07
N TYR A 107 -11.42 3.95 -2.56
CA TYR A 107 -11.71 4.02 -1.13
C TYR A 107 -12.62 2.86 -0.73
N ALA A 108 -12.34 2.26 0.42
CA ALA A 108 -13.21 1.26 1.04
C ALA A 108 -13.41 1.62 2.50
N ASP A 109 -14.45 1.07 3.12
CA ASP A 109 -14.70 1.26 4.55
C ASP A 109 -13.60 0.57 5.35
N ARG A 110 -13.09 1.25 6.38
CA ARG A 110 -12.03 0.69 7.23
C ARG A 110 -12.43 -0.59 7.95
N THR A 111 -13.72 -0.80 8.17
CA THR A 111 -14.21 -2.03 8.82
C THR A 111 -13.96 -3.29 8.00
N ARG A 112 -13.64 -3.15 6.71
CA ARG A 112 -13.26 -4.27 5.86
C ARG A 112 -11.85 -4.78 6.13
N ALA A 113 -11.03 -4.03 6.87
CA ALA A 113 -9.66 -4.44 7.17
C ALA A 113 -9.65 -5.56 8.21
N GLU A 114 -9.10 -6.72 7.86
CA GLU A 114 -8.95 -7.87 8.75
C GLU A 114 -7.57 -7.94 9.39
N CYS A 115 -6.63 -7.14 8.89
CA CYS A 115 -5.26 -7.06 9.37
C CYS A 115 -4.75 -5.64 9.22
N ALA A 116 -3.69 -5.29 9.96
CA ALA A 116 -3.08 -3.98 9.87
C ALA A 116 -1.63 -4.02 10.30
N TRP A 117 -0.84 -3.09 9.78
CA TRP A 117 0.57 -2.91 10.11
C TRP A 117 0.88 -1.44 10.33
N ARG A 118 1.79 -1.17 11.25
CA ARG A 118 2.27 0.18 11.56
C ARG A 118 3.66 0.39 11.00
N CYS A 119 3.84 1.53 10.35
CA CYS A 119 5.15 1.94 9.85
C CYS A 119 5.80 3.08 10.69
#